data_5bdae5f4ea7159d1eb9d9d29d79ca922
#
_entry.id   5bdae5f4ea7159d1eb9d9d29d79ca922
#
_cell.length_a   1.000
_cell.length_b   1.000
_cell.length_c   1.000
_cell.angle_alpha   90.00
_cell.angle_beta   90.00
_cell.angle_gamma   90.00
#
_symmetry.space_group_name_H-M   'P 1'
#
loop_
_entity.id
_entity.type
_entity.pdbx_description
1 polymer ?
#
loop_
_entity_poly.entity_id
_entity_poly.type
_entity_poly.pdbx_seq_one_letter_code
_entity_poly.pdbx_strand_id
1 'polypeptide(L)'
;MKRFLKPAAFFVAAIIGCVTGNAKDYVITQHGVLNDSTVVQTSKIQSVIDLVESEGGGTIVVPKGTYLTGGLFFKPGTKLRVEDGGCIKGSDDISDYPLIPSRMEGRSIYYYAALINAYHVDGFEITGPGIINGNGAKYWDEFWALRAERAKVGKSCTNLEVHRPRLVFLWGCDNVKLSGVKLRNSAFWTTHLYQCNFILIENCHIYAPTKPVKAPSSDAIDLDVCSNVVIRGCYLDCNDDGVCIKGGKGVYAHVSSENGIVENVLVEDCTFGPNLHGTLTMGSECIHAKNIMLRNCKVNNTCALLRFKMRPDTYQIYENITVSNVTGKCGSIFDMKPWKQFFDLEGSNEKPFGTVKNITIENVDVDCRSFGTIAGNPNDVVSNVLLKNIKIKAEDAKFVCEYPQVKFENVVINGKKVANPAK
;
A
#
# COMPACT_ATOMS: atom_id res chain seq x y z
N MET A 1 -15.12 36.25 -18.77
CA MET A 1 -14.49 36.26 -17.42
C MET A 1 -14.13 34.81 -17.09
N LYS A 2 -12.86 34.43 -17.24
CA LYS A 2 -12.33 33.12 -16.92
C LYS A 2 -12.00 33.09 -15.42
N ARG A 3 -12.79 32.42 -14.61
CA ARG A 3 -12.44 32.11 -13.22
C ARG A 3 -11.40 30.99 -13.23
N PHE A 4 -10.15 31.33 -12.98
CA PHE A 4 -9.12 30.35 -12.63
C PHE A 4 -9.49 29.74 -11.27
N LEU A 5 -9.81 28.46 -11.25
CA LEU A 5 -9.85 27.69 -10.02
C LEU A 5 -8.42 27.63 -9.49
N LYS A 6 -8.19 28.27 -8.34
CA LYS A 6 -6.93 28.14 -7.60
C LYS A 6 -6.78 26.67 -7.19
N PRO A 7 -5.57 26.09 -7.22
CA PRO A 7 -5.36 24.75 -6.67
C PRO A 7 -5.76 24.77 -5.20
N ALA A 8 -6.57 23.81 -4.81
CA ALA A 8 -6.94 23.61 -3.41
C ALA A 8 -5.64 23.44 -2.62
N ALA A 9 -5.37 24.37 -1.73
CA ALA A 9 -4.25 24.26 -0.81
C ALA A 9 -4.54 23.11 0.14
N PHE A 10 -3.77 22.04 0.04
CA PHE A 10 -3.75 20.97 1.03
C PHE A 10 -3.16 21.53 2.33
N PHE A 11 -4.02 22.02 3.21
CA PHE A 11 -3.66 22.27 4.60
C PHE A 11 -3.87 20.97 5.39
N VAL A 12 -2.89 20.10 5.40
CA VAL A 12 -2.74 19.16 6.49
C VAL A 12 -1.98 19.91 7.59
N ALA A 13 -2.68 20.71 8.34
CA ALA A 13 -2.18 21.19 9.61
C ALA A 13 -2.32 20.01 10.59
N ALA A 14 -1.31 19.17 10.64
CA ALA A 14 -1.17 18.19 11.71
C ALA A 14 -0.92 18.98 13.00
N ILE A 15 -1.98 19.30 13.72
CA ILE A 15 -1.86 19.65 15.14
C ILE A 15 -1.61 18.33 15.87
N ILE A 16 -0.36 17.88 15.82
CA ILE A 16 0.12 16.90 16.79
C ILE A 16 0.29 17.71 18.08
N GLY A 17 -0.72 17.69 18.91
CA GLY A 17 -0.61 18.16 20.30
C GLY A 17 0.46 17.31 20.99
N CYS A 18 1.68 17.85 21.10
CA CYS A 18 2.70 17.26 21.96
C CYS A 18 2.21 17.32 23.40
N VAL A 19 1.60 16.25 23.86
CA VAL A 19 1.61 15.94 25.29
C VAL A 19 3.04 15.49 25.60
N THR A 20 3.88 16.42 26.05
CA THR A 20 5.24 16.15 26.54
C THR A 20 5.19 15.52 27.93
N GLY A 21 4.59 14.34 28.03
CA GLY A 21 4.92 13.41 29.09
C GLY A 21 6.08 12.57 28.55
N ASN A 22 7.19 12.44 29.25
CA ASN A 22 8.23 11.47 28.95
C ASN A 22 7.58 10.09 29.01
N ALA A 23 7.18 9.54 27.85
CA ALA A 23 6.66 8.19 27.78
C ALA A 23 7.77 7.24 28.30
N LYS A 24 7.46 6.45 29.33
CA LYS A 24 8.40 5.49 29.93
C LYS A 24 8.82 4.45 28.87
N ASP A 25 10.10 4.17 28.82
CA ASP A 25 10.66 3.11 27.96
C ASP A 25 10.68 1.76 28.69
N TYR A 26 10.22 0.74 28.00
CA TYR A 26 10.22 -0.65 28.47
C TYR A 26 11.06 -1.49 27.53
N VAL A 27 12.32 -1.70 27.89
CA VAL A 27 13.28 -2.47 27.11
C VAL A 27 12.96 -3.96 27.26
N ILE A 28 12.56 -4.65 26.19
CA ILE A 28 12.04 -6.03 26.28
C ILE A 28 12.99 -7.00 26.99
N THR A 29 14.31 -6.82 26.84
CA THR A 29 15.31 -7.68 27.50
C THR A 29 15.35 -7.51 29.01
N GLN A 30 14.94 -6.36 29.55
CA GLN A 30 14.81 -6.13 31.00
C GLN A 30 13.58 -6.84 31.60
N HIS A 31 12.68 -7.34 30.72
CA HIS A 31 11.48 -8.07 31.09
C HIS A 31 11.55 -9.56 30.69
N GLY A 32 12.75 -10.12 30.56
CA GLY A 32 12.97 -11.55 30.36
C GLY A 32 12.84 -12.04 28.91
N VAL A 33 12.73 -11.13 27.92
CA VAL A 33 12.84 -11.50 26.52
C VAL A 33 14.30 -11.73 26.16
N LEU A 34 14.60 -12.87 25.58
CA LEU A 34 15.97 -13.27 25.23
C LEU A 34 16.34 -12.76 23.84
N ASN A 35 17.60 -12.31 23.69
CA ASN A 35 18.16 -12.06 22.35
C ASN A 35 18.49 -13.41 21.70
N ASP A 36 17.46 -14.07 21.19
CA ASP A 36 17.55 -15.39 20.57
C ASP A 36 16.62 -15.45 19.35
N SER A 37 17.21 -15.69 18.19
CA SER A 37 16.52 -15.76 16.89
C SER A 37 15.94 -17.15 16.58
N THR A 38 16.10 -18.12 17.48
CA THR A 38 15.68 -19.52 17.29
C THR A 38 14.49 -19.94 18.17
N VAL A 39 14.23 -19.18 19.23
CA VAL A 39 13.14 -19.44 20.18
C VAL A 39 12.01 -18.45 19.97
N VAL A 40 10.81 -18.94 19.68
CA VAL A 40 9.60 -18.10 19.57
C VAL A 40 9.21 -17.56 20.95
N GLN A 41 9.16 -16.25 21.08
CA GLN A 41 8.96 -15.55 22.36
C GLN A 41 7.70 -14.67 22.39
N THR A 42 6.69 -15.04 21.59
CA THR A 42 5.46 -14.24 21.42
C THR A 42 4.82 -13.89 22.76
N SER A 43 4.62 -14.86 23.64
CA SER A 43 3.98 -14.65 24.94
C SER A 43 4.78 -13.72 25.84
N LYS A 44 6.11 -13.81 25.82
CA LYS A 44 6.97 -12.91 26.64
C LYS A 44 6.91 -11.47 26.13
N ILE A 45 7.02 -11.27 24.81
CA ILE A 45 6.95 -9.92 24.23
C ILE A 45 5.55 -9.35 24.43
N GLN A 46 4.50 -10.17 24.26
CA GLN A 46 3.12 -9.75 24.49
C GLN A 46 2.91 -9.35 25.96
N SER A 47 3.48 -10.08 26.91
CA SER A 47 3.41 -9.71 28.35
C SER A 47 4.04 -8.35 28.64
N VAL A 48 5.09 -7.94 27.90
CA VAL A 48 5.64 -6.58 28.04
C VAL A 48 4.65 -5.54 27.49
N ILE A 49 4.01 -5.81 26.36
CA ILE A 49 2.98 -4.92 25.80
C ILE A 49 1.82 -4.76 26.78
N ASP A 50 1.36 -5.88 27.38
CA ASP A 50 0.26 -5.89 28.35
C ASP A 50 0.63 -5.14 29.65
N LEU A 51 1.87 -5.28 30.11
CA LEU A 51 2.40 -4.52 31.25
C LEU A 51 2.38 -3.00 30.95
N VAL A 52 2.87 -2.60 29.79
CA VAL A 52 2.92 -1.19 29.38
C VAL A 52 1.53 -0.57 29.33
N GLU A 53 0.55 -1.27 28.78
CA GLU A 53 -0.85 -0.82 28.83
C GLU A 53 -1.34 -0.67 30.25
N SER A 54 -1.11 -1.67 31.12
CA SER A 54 -1.58 -1.66 32.51
C SER A 54 -0.98 -0.54 33.37
N GLU A 55 0.22 -0.07 33.01
CA GLU A 55 0.90 1.06 33.65
C GLU A 55 0.52 2.43 33.01
N GLY A 56 -0.46 2.46 32.11
CA GLY A 56 -0.97 3.70 31.52
C GLY A 56 -0.30 4.12 30.20
N GLY A 57 0.48 3.23 29.62
CA GLY A 57 1.13 3.45 28.33
C GLY A 57 2.64 3.67 28.40
N GLY A 58 3.28 3.66 27.24
CA GLY A 58 4.73 3.82 27.12
C GLY A 58 5.27 3.25 25.80
N THR A 59 6.59 3.21 25.70
CA THR A 59 7.27 2.72 24.51
C THR A 59 7.92 1.37 24.78
N ILE A 60 7.50 0.35 24.04
CA ILE A 60 8.17 -0.94 23.99
C ILE A 60 9.42 -0.79 23.14
N VAL A 61 10.59 -1.01 23.76
CA VAL A 61 11.88 -0.84 23.11
C VAL A 61 12.48 -2.18 22.77
N VAL A 62 12.77 -2.38 21.50
CA VAL A 62 13.50 -3.54 21.00
C VAL A 62 14.95 -3.14 20.79
N PRO A 63 15.86 -3.52 21.69
CA PRO A 63 17.27 -3.16 21.60
C PRO A 63 17.99 -4.00 20.54
N LYS A 64 19.28 -3.73 20.34
CA LYS A 64 20.14 -4.51 19.43
C LYS A 64 20.02 -6.02 19.71
N GLY A 65 19.73 -6.78 18.66
CA GLY A 65 19.52 -8.23 18.69
C GLY A 65 18.42 -8.67 17.75
N THR A 66 18.14 -9.98 17.72
CA THR A 66 17.07 -10.55 16.91
C THR A 66 16.12 -11.36 17.77
N TYR A 67 14.84 -11.00 17.74
CA TYR A 67 13.79 -11.53 18.60
C TYR A 67 12.73 -12.20 17.75
N LEU A 68 12.67 -13.54 17.82
CA LEU A 68 11.72 -14.36 17.04
C LEU A 68 10.36 -14.37 17.74
N THR A 69 9.29 -14.07 16.98
CA THR A 69 7.93 -13.98 17.52
C THR A 69 6.88 -14.30 16.45
N GLY A 70 5.70 -14.75 16.88
CA GLY A 70 4.47 -14.73 16.10
C GLY A 70 3.78 -13.36 16.17
N GLY A 71 2.46 -13.34 15.99
CA GLY A 71 1.65 -12.12 15.99
C GLY A 71 1.65 -11.40 17.34
N LEU A 72 2.01 -10.11 17.33
CA LEU A 72 1.97 -9.21 18.48
C LEU A 72 0.80 -8.24 18.38
N PHE A 73 0.11 -7.98 19.49
CA PHE A 73 -1.06 -7.11 19.56
C PHE A 73 -0.78 -5.91 20.46
N PHE A 74 -0.61 -4.75 19.83
CA PHE A 74 -0.42 -3.50 20.54
C PHE A 74 -1.75 -2.96 21.06
N LYS A 75 -1.71 -2.21 22.17
CA LYS A 75 -2.86 -1.78 22.95
C LYS A 75 -2.87 -0.28 23.13
N PRO A 76 -3.98 0.32 23.61
CA PRO A 76 -4.06 1.75 23.85
C PRO A 76 -2.89 2.29 24.69
N GLY A 77 -2.30 3.39 24.26
CA GLY A 77 -1.16 4.04 24.93
C GLY A 77 0.20 3.38 24.67
N THR A 78 0.26 2.21 23.98
CA THR A 78 1.53 1.52 23.70
C THR A 78 2.12 1.97 22.37
N LYS A 79 3.44 2.10 22.31
CA LYS A 79 4.22 2.43 21.10
C LYS A 79 5.36 1.45 20.94
N LEU A 80 5.85 1.29 19.71
CA LEU A 80 6.98 0.41 19.39
C LEU A 80 8.18 1.24 18.91
N ARG A 81 9.35 1.03 19.51
CA ARG A 81 10.62 1.54 19.02
C ARG A 81 11.60 0.40 18.81
N VAL A 82 12.04 0.22 17.56
CA VAL A 82 13.08 -0.76 17.21
C VAL A 82 14.40 -0.01 17.01
N GLU A 83 15.34 -0.22 17.93
CA GLU A 83 16.62 0.49 17.93
C GLU A 83 17.55 0.01 16.81
N ASP A 84 18.63 0.74 16.57
CA ASP A 84 19.63 0.35 15.58
C ASP A 84 20.24 -1.01 15.93
N GLY A 85 20.29 -1.90 14.91
CA GLY A 85 20.68 -3.30 15.11
C GLY A 85 19.63 -4.17 15.81
N GLY A 86 18.49 -3.62 16.21
CA GLY A 86 17.33 -4.38 16.71
C GLY A 86 16.51 -4.97 15.56
N CYS A 87 16.01 -6.19 15.74
CA CYS A 87 15.20 -6.89 14.76
C CYS A 87 14.07 -7.70 15.43
N ILE A 88 12.83 -7.35 15.13
CA ILE A 88 11.70 -8.26 15.34
C ILE A 88 11.63 -9.18 14.13
N LYS A 89 11.77 -10.50 14.34
CA LYS A 89 11.71 -11.51 13.29
C LYS A 89 10.44 -12.33 13.44
N GLY A 90 9.65 -12.42 12.38
CA GLY A 90 8.45 -13.25 12.35
C GLY A 90 8.76 -14.75 12.34
N SER A 91 7.91 -15.53 12.99
CA SER A 91 7.91 -16.98 12.87
C SER A 91 7.54 -17.37 11.43
N ASP A 92 8.12 -18.45 10.95
CA ASP A 92 7.76 -19.10 9.69
C ASP A 92 6.78 -20.27 9.88
N ASP A 93 6.21 -20.39 11.07
CA ASP A 93 5.11 -21.30 11.37
C ASP A 93 3.82 -20.49 11.54
N ILE A 94 2.83 -20.77 10.69
CA ILE A 94 1.54 -20.06 10.71
C ILE A 94 0.75 -20.29 12.02
N SER A 95 1.03 -21.37 12.75
CA SER A 95 0.40 -21.67 14.05
C SER A 95 0.76 -20.65 15.15
N ASP A 96 1.84 -19.86 14.96
CA ASP A 96 2.22 -18.79 15.86
C ASP A 96 1.41 -17.48 15.62
N TYR A 97 0.50 -17.50 14.66
CA TYR A 97 -0.36 -16.37 14.31
C TYR A 97 -1.83 -16.76 14.52
N PRO A 98 -2.54 -16.19 15.51
CA PRO A 98 -3.93 -16.55 15.75
C PRO A 98 -4.83 -16.14 14.57
N LEU A 99 -5.89 -16.93 14.36
CA LEU A 99 -6.95 -16.62 13.43
C LEU A 99 -7.91 -15.60 14.08
N ILE A 100 -8.10 -14.45 13.44
CA ILE A 100 -8.82 -13.30 14.00
C ILE A 100 -9.78 -12.72 12.97
N PRO A 101 -10.81 -11.96 13.38
CA PRO A 101 -11.54 -11.09 12.48
C PRO A 101 -10.57 -10.15 11.78
N SER A 102 -10.67 -10.04 10.48
CA SER A 102 -9.69 -9.34 9.66
C SER A 102 -10.31 -8.77 8.39
N ARG A 103 -9.52 -8.07 7.62
CA ARG A 103 -9.85 -7.50 6.32
C ARG A 103 -8.88 -8.01 5.28
N MET A 104 -9.38 -8.56 4.16
CA MET A 104 -8.55 -9.08 3.10
C MET A 104 -9.26 -8.96 1.75
N GLU A 105 -8.54 -8.48 0.73
CA GLU A 105 -9.04 -8.35 -0.64
C GLU A 105 -10.43 -7.68 -0.73
N GLY A 106 -10.64 -6.61 0.04
CA GLY A 106 -11.86 -5.82 0.03
C GLY A 106 -13.07 -6.45 0.76
N ARG A 107 -12.85 -7.47 1.58
CA ARG A 107 -13.90 -8.17 2.36
C ARG A 107 -13.45 -8.43 3.78
N SER A 108 -14.39 -8.37 4.73
CA SER A 108 -14.17 -8.82 6.11
C SER A 108 -14.22 -10.34 6.15
N ILE A 109 -13.18 -10.94 6.69
CA ILE A 109 -13.00 -12.38 6.82
C ILE A 109 -12.27 -12.71 8.11
N TYR A 110 -12.31 -13.96 8.55
CA TYR A 110 -11.32 -14.47 9.49
C TYR A 110 -10.03 -14.79 8.76
N TYR A 111 -8.93 -14.23 9.24
CA TYR A 111 -7.61 -14.46 8.67
C TYR A 111 -6.53 -14.41 9.74
N TYR A 112 -5.36 -14.94 9.45
CA TYR A 112 -4.24 -14.96 10.37
C TYR A 112 -3.76 -13.54 10.69
N ALA A 113 -3.41 -13.31 11.96
CA ALA A 113 -2.86 -12.06 12.43
C ALA A 113 -1.61 -11.66 11.64
N ALA A 114 -1.32 -10.38 11.57
CA ALA A 114 -0.03 -9.87 11.11
C ALA A 114 1.05 -10.10 12.18
N LEU A 115 2.31 -9.85 11.84
CA LEU A 115 3.36 -9.84 12.84
C LEU A 115 3.14 -8.70 13.87
N ILE A 116 2.78 -7.51 13.40
CA ILE A 116 2.41 -6.36 14.23
C ILE A 116 0.95 -6.01 13.98
N ASN A 117 0.16 -6.00 15.04
CA ASN A 117 -1.27 -5.68 14.98
C ASN A 117 -1.63 -4.58 15.98
N ALA A 118 -2.52 -3.65 15.58
CA ALA A 118 -3.18 -2.72 16.48
C ALA A 118 -4.64 -2.52 16.02
N TYR A 119 -5.57 -2.62 16.96
CA TYR A 119 -7.02 -2.48 16.71
C TYR A 119 -7.58 -1.39 17.60
N HIS A 120 -8.11 -0.31 16.99
CA HIS A 120 -8.66 0.84 17.70
C HIS A 120 -7.67 1.44 18.72
N VAL A 121 -6.42 1.60 18.28
CA VAL A 121 -5.34 2.17 19.08
C VAL A 121 -4.97 3.53 18.52
N ASP A 122 -5.46 4.59 19.15
CA ASP A 122 -5.13 5.96 18.75
C ASP A 122 -3.72 6.35 19.17
N GLY A 123 -3.01 7.06 18.28
CA GLY A 123 -1.65 7.50 18.51
C GLY A 123 -0.62 6.37 18.49
N PHE A 124 -0.92 5.25 17.82
CA PHE A 124 0.03 4.15 17.68
C PHE A 124 1.22 4.55 16.81
N GLU A 125 2.41 4.28 17.32
CA GLU A 125 3.66 4.61 16.63
C GLU A 125 4.57 3.40 16.50
N ILE A 126 5.19 3.25 15.31
CA ILE A 126 6.34 2.38 15.08
C ILE A 126 7.51 3.26 14.66
N THR A 127 8.58 3.28 15.46
CA THR A 127 9.70 4.19 15.24
C THR A 127 11.06 3.50 15.35
N GLY A 128 12.10 4.24 14.99
CA GLY A 128 13.50 3.79 15.14
C GLY A 128 14.08 3.18 13.86
N PRO A 129 15.44 3.08 13.77
CA PRO A 129 16.13 2.63 12.56
C PRO A 129 16.27 1.10 12.44
N GLY A 130 15.67 0.34 13.36
CA GLY A 130 15.74 -1.11 13.38
C GLY A 130 14.88 -1.79 12.31
N ILE A 131 14.73 -3.09 12.43
CA ILE A 131 14.11 -3.95 11.40
C ILE A 131 12.89 -4.66 11.96
N ILE A 132 11.80 -4.66 11.20
CA ILE A 132 10.70 -5.61 11.36
C ILE A 132 10.76 -6.53 10.13
N ASN A 133 11.07 -7.80 10.36
CA ASN A 133 11.33 -8.81 9.34
C ASN A 133 10.25 -9.89 9.36
N GLY A 134 9.46 -9.99 8.31
CA GLY A 134 8.39 -10.99 8.21
C GLY A 134 8.87 -12.43 8.02
N ASN A 135 10.17 -12.63 7.73
CA ASN A 135 10.76 -13.96 7.53
C ASN A 135 9.98 -14.82 6.49
N GLY A 136 9.51 -14.17 5.41
CA GLY A 136 8.51 -14.71 4.49
C GLY A 136 8.95 -15.86 3.58
N ALA A 137 10.24 -16.21 3.53
CA ALA A 137 10.80 -17.12 2.51
C ALA A 137 10.07 -18.45 2.39
N LYS A 138 9.79 -19.14 3.52
CA LYS A 138 9.07 -20.41 3.53
C LYS A 138 7.65 -20.28 2.96
N TYR A 139 6.95 -19.21 3.32
CA TYR A 139 5.59 -18.93 2.81
C TYR A 139 5.59 -18.65 1.29
N TRP A 140 6.66 -18.02 0.77
CA TRP A 140 6.80 -17.76 -0.67
C TRP A 140 7.04 -19.05 -1.44
N ASP A 141 7.90 -19.94 -0.92
CA ASP A 141 8.15 -21.25 -1.52
C ASP A 141 6.86 -22.09 -1.57
N GLU A 142 6.11 -22.12 -0.49
CA GLU A 142 4.81 -22.83 -0.42
C GLU A 142 3.80 -22.24 -1.44
N PHE A 143 3.72 -20.90 -1.54
CA PHE A 143 2.83 -20.25 -2.49
C PHE A 143 3.18 -20.61 -3.95
N TRP A 144 4.45 -20.52 -4.30
CA TRP A 144 4.88 -20.81 -5.67
C TRP A 144 4.75 -22.30 -6.00
N ALA A 145 5.02 -23.17 -5.04
CA ALA A 145 4.80 -24.62 -5.19
C ALA A 145 3.34 -24.94 -5.46
N LEU A 146 2.42 -24.42 -4.63
CA LEU A 146 0.98 -24.63 -4.85
C LEU A 146 0.51 -24.06 -6.19
N ARG A 147 0.97 -22.87 -6.54
CA ARG A 147 0.64 -22.23 -7.82
C ARG A 147 1.09 -23.07 -9.02
N ALA A 148 2.29 -23.64 -8.95
CA ALA A 148 2.81 -24.53 -9.98
C ALA A 148 2.00 -25.83 -10.09
N GLU A 149 1.61 -26.43 -8.96
CA GLU A 149 0.74 -27.64 -8.94
C GLU A 149 -0.64 -27.36 -9.57
N ARG A 150 -1.26 -26.23 -9.21
CA ARG A 150 -2.55 -25.85 -9.77
C ARG A 150 -2.48 -25.59 -11.28
N ALA A 151 -1.42 -24.96 -11.74
CA ALA A 151 -1.22 -24.68 -13.16
C ALA A 151 -1.15 -25.96 -13.99
N LYS A 152 -0.61 -27.05 -13.47
CA LYS A 152 -0.55 -28.37 -14.16
C LYS A 152 -1.95 -28.93 -14.51
N VAL A 153 -2.97 -28.54 -13.74
CA VAL A 153 -4.36 -28.99 -13.94
C VAL A 153 -5.27 -27.86 -14.42
N GLY A 154 -4.69 -26.77 -14.95
CA GLY A 154 -5.42 -25.64 -15.51
C GLY A 154 -6.21 -24.81 -14.49
N LYS A 155 -5.88 -24.91 -13.19
CA LYS A 155 -6.53 -24.14 -12.13
C LYS A 155 -5.70 -22.93 -11.75
N SER A 156 -6.38 -21.84 -11.39
CA SER A 156 -5.73 -20.67 -10.76
C SER A 156 -5.45 -20.96 -9.29
N CYS A 157 -4.46 -20.28 -8.75
CA CYS A 157 -4.19 -20.21 -7.31
C CYS A 157 -4.56 -18.79 -6.83
N THR A 158 -5.43 -18.70 -5.84
CA THR A 158 -5.74 -17.42 -5.21
C THR A 158 -4.67 -17.04 -4.18
N ASN A 159 -4.65 -15.78 -3.76
CA ASN A 159 -3.69 -15.35 -2.75
C ASN A 159 -3.96 -15.96 -1.37
N LEU A 160 -5.18 -16.40 -1.11
CA LEU A 160 -5.62 -16.88 0.21
C LEU A 160 -5.48 -18.40 0.42
N GLU A 161 -5.10 -19.13 -0.61
CA GLU A 161 -4.97 -20.61 -0.50
C GLU A 161 -3.73 -21.05 0.27
N VAL A 162 -2.68 -20.22 0.28
CA VAL A 162 -1.55 -20.36 1.21
C VAL A 162 -1.67 -19.27 2.27
N HIS A 163 -1.81 -19.68 3.51
CA HIS A 163 -1.96 -18.76 4.63
C HIS A 163 -0.62 -18.09 4.92
N ARG A 164 -0.59 -16.78 4.81
CA ARG A 164 0.62 -15.96 4.92
C ARG A 164 0.34 -14.75 5.81
N PRO A 165 1.07 -14.53 6.91
CA PRO A 165 0.87 -13.35 7.73
C PRO A 165 1.30 -12.08 6.98
N ARG A 166 0.54 -10.99 7.16
CA ARG A 166 1.01 -9.63 6.80
C ARG A 166 2.10 -9.20 7.78
N LEU A 167 2.86 -8.15 7.41
CA LEU A 167 3.87 -7.65 8.35
C LEU A 167 3.26 -6.71 9.38
N VAL A 168 2.50 -5.70 8.94
CA VAL A 168 1.81 -4.74 9.81
C VAL A 168 0.34 -4.67 9.40
N PHE A 169 -0.56 -4.81 10.37
CA PHE A 169 -1.99 -4.60 10.17
C PHE A 169 -2.56 -3.69 11.27
N LEU A 170 -3.06 -2.54 10.86
CA LEU A 170 -3.70 -1.58 11.76
C LEU A 170 -5.14 -1.39 11.35
N TRP A 171 -6.07 -1.51 12.28
CA TRP A 171 -7.50 -1.38 12.04
C TRP A 171 -8.13 -0.36 12.96
N GLY A 172 -8.80 0.66 12.40
CA GLY A 172 -9.55 1.65 13.15
C GLY A 172 -8.67 2.51 14.07
N CYS A 173 -7.42 2.77 13.64
CA CYS A 173 -6.47 3.55 14.42
C CYS A 173 -6.37 4.97 13.89
N ASP A 174 -6.47 5.96 14.76
CA ASP A 174 -6.26 7.37 14.42
C ASP A 174 -4.89 7.86 14.90
N ASN A 175 -4.34 8.88 14.22
CA ASN A 175 -3.04 9.47 14.54
C ASN A 175 -1.87 8.46 14.50
N VAL A 176 -1.84 7.65 13.47
CA VAL A 176 -0.82 6.59 13.26
C VAL A 176 0.48 7.19 12.77
N LYS A 177 1.62 6.73 13.31
CA LYS A 177 2.95 7.12 12.84
C LYS A 177 3.86 5.92 12.63
N LEU A 178 4.42 5.78 11.42
CA LEU A 178 5.55 4.90 11.11
C LEU A 178 6.73 5.77 10.69
N SER A 179 7.86 5.71 11.41
CA SER A 179 8.99 6.62 11.14
C SER A 179 10.35 5.94 11.26
N GLY A 180 11.13 5.99 10.18
CA GLY A 180 12.53 5.54 10.13
C GLY A 180 12.75 4.03 10.13
N VAL A 181 11.71 3.22 10.28
CA VAL A 181 11.80 1.76 10.43
C VAL A 181 12.03 1.05 9.08
N LYS A 182 12.72 -0.08 9.13
CA LYS A 182 12.95 -0.96 7.97
C LYS A 182 11.98 -2.14 8.02
N LEU A 183 11.01 -2.18 7.11
CA LEU A 183 10.06 -3.27 6.95
C LEU A 183 10.57 -4.22 5.88
N ARG A 184 10.77 -5.49 6.23
CA ARG A 184 11.47 -6.46 5.39
C ARG A 184 10.74 -7.77 5.23
N ASN A 185 10.84 -8.37 4.06
CA ASN A 185 10.54 -9.78 3.82
C ASN A 185 9.14 -10.19 4.30
N SER A 186 8.13 -9.35 4.09
CA SER A 186 6.75 -9.70 4.42
C SER A 186 6.34 -10.97 3.67
N ALA A 187 5.66 -11.86 4.34
CA ALA A 187 5.12 -13.07 3.70
C ALA A 187 3.95 -12.75 2.76
N PHE A 188 3.24 -11.66 3.02
CA PHE A 188 2.11 -11.15 2.24
C PHE A 188 2.18 -9.62 2.19
N TRP A 189 1.05 -8.88 2.15
CA TRP A 189 1.04 -7.41 2.20
C TRP A 189 1.88 -6.87 3.35
N THR A 190 2.70 -5.85 3.04
CA THR A 190 3.68 -5.38 4.03
C THR A 190 3.04 -4.48 5.08
N THR A 191 2.35 -3.43 4.67
CA THR A 191 1.69 -2.50 5.59
C THR A 191 0.25 -2.31 5.15
N HIS A 192 -0.69 -2.87 5.89
CA HIS A 192 -2.11 -2.75 5.62
C HIS A 192 -2.78 -1.93 6.72
N LEU A 193 -3.31 -0.77 6.35
CA LEU A 193 -4.08 0.10 7.22
C LEU A 193 -5.54 0.07 6.77
N TYR A 194 -6.44 -0.29 7.69
CA TYR A 194 -7.86 -0.38 7.41
C TYR A 194 -8.66 0.52 8.35
N GLN A 195 -9.50 1.39 7.79
CA GLN A 195 -10.31 2.37 8.53
C GLN A 195 -9.47 3.24 9.48
N CYS A 196 -8.28 3.64 9.03
CA CYS A 196 -7.38 4.50 9.80
C CYS A 196 -7.42 5.94 9.29
N ASN A 197 -7.16 6.90 10.19
CA ASN A 197 -7.21 8.31 9.86
C ASN A 197 -6.02 9.07 10.49
N PHE A 198 -5.59 10.18 9.87
CA PHE A 198 -4.39 10.94 10.27
C PHE A 198 -3.14 10.08 10.35
N ILE A 199 -2.70 9.60 9.19
CA ILE A 199 -1.58 8.66 9.05
C ILE A 199 -0.34 9.38 8.55
N LEU A 200 0.79 9.19 9.24
CA LEU A 200 2.11 9.63 8.81
C LEU A 200 3.04 8.43 8.65
N ILE A 201 3.52 8.18 7.43
CA ILE A 201 4.58 7.19 7.13
C ILE A 201 5.77 7.95 6.56
N GLU A 202 6.87 8.04 7.31
CA GLU A 202 8.01 8.86 6.90
C GLU A 202 9.36 8.14 7.05
N ASN A 203 10.24 8.36 6.07
CA ASN A 203 11.61 7.87 6.09
C ASN A 203 11.74 6.34 6.31
N CYS A 204 10.70 5.59 5.98
CA CYS A 204 10.67 4.14 6.07
C CYS A 204 11.35 3.51 4.87
N HIS A 205 11.95 2.32 5.08
CA HIS A 205 12.53 1.51 4.01
C HIS A 205 11.79 0.18 3.92
N ILE A 206 10.91 0.03 2.93
CA ILE A 206 10.06 -1.13 2.74
C ILE A 206 10.58 -1.96 1.57
N TYR A 207 10.91 -3.22 1.83
CA TYR A 207 11.57 -4.07 0.85
C TYR A 207 11.16 -5.54 0.96
N ALA A 208 10.90 -6.16 -0.19
CA ALA A 208 10.75 -7.60 -0.34
C ALA A 208 11.54 -8.10 -1.56
N PRO A 209 12.32 -9.19 -1.44
CA PRO A 209 13.26 -9.62 -2.49
C PRO A 209 12.56 -10.28 -3.66
N THR A 210 13.24 -10.25 -4.83
CA THR A 210 12.89 -11.07 -6.01
C THR A 210 13.73 -12.33 -6.11
N LYS A 211 14.85 -12.39 -5.40
CA LYS A 211 15.80 -13.52 -5.40
C LYS A 211 16.24 -13.85 -3.98
N PRO A 212 16.55 -15.12 -3.65
CA PRO A 212 16.43 -16.29 -4.51
C PRO A 212 14.99 -16.64 -4.87
N VAL A 213 14.00 -16.29 -4.05
CA VAL A 213 12.56 -16.50 -4.27
C VAL A 213 11.84 -15.15 -4.30
N LYS A 214 10.97 -14.96 -5.28
CA LYS A 214 10.15 -13.76 -5.38
C LYS A 214 9.08 -13.76 -4.29
N ALA A 215 9.01 -12.69 -3.50
CA ALA A 215 7.95 -12.48 -2.51
C ALA A 215 6.61 -12.15 -3.22
N PRO A 216 5.61 -13.05 -3.23
CA PRO A 216 4.36 -12.81 -3.95
C PRO A 216 3.42 -11.92 -3.14
N SER A 217 2.69 -11.02 -3.83
CA SER A 217 1.67 -10.15 -3.23
C SER A 217 2.19 -9.37 -2.01
N SER A 218 3.39 -8.80 -2.15
CA SER A 218 4.06 -8.06 -1.08
C SER A 218 3.93 -6.55 -1.27
N ASP A 219 2.70 -6.07 -1.50
CA ASP A 219 2.38 -4.65 -1.61
C ASP A 219 3.04 -3.88 -0.47
N ALA A 220 3.64 -2.71 -0.75
CA ALA A 220 4.40 -2.00 0.26
C ALA A 220 3.47 -1.30 1.28
N ILE A 221 2.49 -0.55 0.79
CA ILE A 221 1.52 0.18 1.62
C ILE A 221 0.13 0.06 1.00
N ASP A 222 -0.78 -0.58 1.72
CA ASP A 222 -2.18 -0.70 1.39
C ASP A 222 -3.02 0.22 2.28
N LEU A 223 -3.66 1.20 1.67
CA LEU A 223 -4.61 2.09 2.33
C LEU A 223 -6.03 1.62 2.01
N ASP A 224 -6.72 1.04 2.99
CA ASP A 224 -8.07 0.49 2.85
C ASP A 224 -9.05 1.29 3.72
N VAL A 225 -9.92 2.08 3.10
CA VAL A 225 -10.85 3.01 3.80
C VAL A 225 -10.11 4.00 4.72
N CYS A 226 -9.01 4.57 4.26
CA CYS A 226 -8.18 5.49 5.04
C CYS A 226 -8.34 6.94 4.58
N SER A 227 -8.10 7.89 5.49
CA SER A 227 -8.13 9.32 5.16
C SER A 227 -7.01 10.10 5.83
N ASN A 228 -6.68 11.28 5.25
CA ASN A 228 -5.67 12.21 5.78
C ASN A 228 -4.29 11.54 5.95
N VAL A 229 -3.74 11.06 4.85
CA VAL A 229 -2.51 10.27 4.82
C VAL A 229 -1.35 11.06 4.23
N VAL A 230 -0.20 11.04 4.88
CA VAL A 230 1.07 11.54 4.36
C VAL A 230 2.09 10.41 4.34
N ILE A 231 2.65 10.14 3.16
CA ILE A 231 3.77 9.20 2.96
C ILE A 231 4.91 10.02 2.37
N ARG A 232 6.03 10.16 3.08
CA ARG A 232 7.14 10.99 2.62
C ARG A 232 8.52 10.43 2.91
N GLY A 233 9.47 10.72 2.02
CA GLY A 233 10.88 10.35 2.20
C GLY A 233 11.13 8.84 2.26
N CYS A 234 10.19 8.00 1.82
CA CYS A 234 10.28 6.56 1.90
C CYS A 234 10.98 5.94 0.68
N TYR A 235 11.63 4.80 0.90
CA TYR A 235 12.04 3.89 -0.15
C TYR A 235 11.13 2.66 -0.17
N LEU A 236 10.47 2.40 -1.30
CA LEU A 236 9.54 1.31 -1.49
C LEU A 236 9.98 0.40 -2.63
N ASP A 237 10.25 -0.87 -2.36
CA ASP A 237 10.67 -1.85 -3.38
C ASP A 237 10.20 -3.27 -3.01
N CYS A 238 8.99 -3.59 -3.35
CA CYS A 238 8.35 -4.89 -3.13
C CYS A 238 7.94 -5.53 -4.46
N ASN A 239 7.38 -6.75 -4.41
CA ASN A 239 7.05 -7.48 -5.64
C ASN A 239 5.55 -7.41 -6.00
N ASP A 240 4.89 -6.34 -5.63
CA ASP A 240 3.55 -5.96 -6.07
C ASP A 240 3.43 -4.42 -6.05
N ASP A 241 2.29 -3.84 -5.71
CA ASP A 241 2.08 -2.40 -5.79
C ASP A 241 2.84 -1.60 -4.69
N GLY A 242 3.28 -0.38 -4.99
CA GLY A 242 3.98 0.51 -4.07
C GLY A 242 3.04 1.13 -3.04
N VAL A 243 2.23 2.09 -3.47
CA VAL A 243 1.11 2.62 -2.68
C VAL A 243 -0.17 2.18 -3.35
N CYS A 244 -0.95 1.36 -2.67
CA CYS A 244 -2.16 0.76 -3.17
C CYS A 244 -3.39 1.30 -2.44
N ILE A 245 -4.34 1.82 -3.18
CA ILE A 245 -5.59 2.39 -2.67
C ILE A 245 -6.67 1.32 -2.77
N LYS A 246 -7.27 0.98 -1.63
CA LYS A 246 -8.31 -0.03 -1.51
C LYS A 246 -9.57 0.57 -0.89
N GLY A 247 -10.61 -0.19 -0.64
CA GLY A 247 -11.86 0.34 -0.07
C GLY A 247 -13.07 -0.56 -0.27
N GLY A 248 -12.89 -1.72 -0.92
CA GLY A 248 -13.93 -2.69 -1.11
C GLY A 248 -14.04 -3.24 -2.53
N LYS A 249 -14.69 -4.39 -2.66
CA LYS A 249 -14.88 -5.14 -3.90
C LYS A 249 -16.24 -5.83 -3.92
N GLY A 250 -16.83 -5.91 -5.10
CA GLY A 250 -18.09 -6.62 -5.38
C GLY A 250 -19.23 -5.69 -5.76
N VAL A 251 -20.28 -6.27 -6.29
CA VAL A 251 -21.42 -5.52 -6.85
C VAL A 251 -22.15 -4.69 -5.77
N TYR A 252 -22.16 -5.16 -4.53
CA TYR A 252 -22.77 -4.48 -3.38
C TYR A 252 -21.78 -3.75 -2.49
N ALA A 253 -20.50 -3.66 -2.91
CA ALA A 253 -19.46 -3.04 -2.08
C ALA A 253 -19.76 -1.59 -1.69
N HIS A 254 -20.43 -0.84 -2.57
CA HIS A 254 -20.75 0.58 -2.38
C HIS A 254 -21.84 0.84 -1.33
N VAL A 255 -22.59 -0.16 -0.90
CA VAL A 255 -23.61 -0.06 0.14
C VAL A 255 -23.21 -0.73 1.46
N SER A 256 -22.06 -1.39 1.51
CA SER A 256 -21.56 -2.02 2.73
C SER A 256 -20.85 -0.99 3.63
N SER A 257 -21.20 -0.96 4.92
CA SER A 257 -20.55 -0.07 5.91
C SER A 257 -19.08 -0.43 6.20
N GLU A 258 -18.64 -1.61 5.80
CA GLU A 258 -17.24 -2.03 5.93
C GLU A 258 -16.34 -1.45 4.84
N ASN A 259 -16.95 -0.95 3.76
CA ASN A 259 -16.27 -0.37 2.61
C ASN A 259 -16.38 1.15 2.63
N GLY A 260 -15.50 1.82 1.90
CA GLY A 260 -15.56 3.26 1.87
C GLY A 260 -14.52 3.93 0.98
N ILE A 261 -14.43 5.22 1.18
CA ILE A 261 -13.51 6.08 0.46
C ILE A 261 -12.11 6.01 1.05
N VAL A 262 -11.11 6.16 0.17
CA VAL A 262 -9.78 6.60 0.57
C VAL A 262 -9.58 8.01 0.03
N GLU A 263 -9.31 8.95 0.93
CA GLU A 263 -9.20 10.34 0.53
C GLU A 263 -8.10 11.13 1.25
N ASN A 264 -7.71 12.26 0.62
CA ASN A 264 -6.71 13.17 1.15
C ASN A 264 -5.37 12.47 1.40
N VAL A 265 -4.80 11.87 0.36
CA VAL A 265 -3.52 11.15 0.41
C VAL A 265 -2.44 11.96 -0.29
N LEU A 266 -1.35 12.22 0.40
CA LEU A 266 -0.14 12.83 -0.14
C LEU A 266 1.02 11.83 -0.08
N VAL A 267 1.61 11.54 -1.24
CA VAL A 267 2.85 10.78 -1.38
C VAL A 267 3.91 11.70 -1.95
N GLU A 268 4.96 11.98 -1.19
CA GLU A 268 5.97 12.96 -1.62
C GLU A 268 7.40 12.54 -1.28
N ASP A 269 8.34 13.02 -2.09
CA ASP A 269 9.78 12.86 -1.86
C ASP A 269 10.22 11.39 -1.68
N CYS A 270 9.45 10.45 -2.26
CA CYS A 270 9.70 9.01 -2.16
C CYS A 270 10.52 8.49 -3.35
N THR A 271 11.20 7.38 -3.13
CA THR A 271 11.89 6.60 -4.16
C THR A 271 11.24 5.22 -4.30
N PHE A 272 10.84 4.88 -5.51
CA PHE A 272 10.20 3.60 -5.84
C PHE A 272 11.18 2.71 -6.60
N GLY A 273 11.39 1.50 -6.09
CA GLY A 273 12.35 0.53 -6.61
C GLY A 273 11.84 -0.28 -7.82
N PRO A 274 12.72 -1.13 -8.39
CA PRO A 274 12.50 -1.75 -9.71
C PRO A 274 11.48 -2.90 -9.70
N ASN A 275 11.09 -3.41 -8.55
CA ASN A 275 10.29 -4.63 -8.47
C ASN A 275 8.78 -4.38 -8.35
N LEU A 276 8.37 -3.13 -8.24
CA LEU A 276 6.96 -2.75 -8.09
C LEU A 276 6.16 -2.93 -9.38
N HIS A 277 4.94 -3.42 -9.25
CA HIS A 277 3.98 -3.53 -10.35
C HIS A 277 3.29 -2.20 -10.66
N GLY A 278 3.10 -1.34 -9.67
CA GLY A 278 2.61 0.02 -9.81
C GLY A 278 3.19 0.92 -8.73
N THR A 279 3.49 2.18 -9.07
CA THR A 279 3.97 3.18 -8.10
C THR A 279 2.81 3.65 -7.22
N LEU A 280 1.75 4.12 -7.86
CA LEU A 280 0.48 4.48 -7.24
C LEU A 280 -0.63 3.72 -7.96
N THR A 281 -1.32 2.84 -7.23
CA THR A 281 -2.33 1.94 -7.80
C THR A 281 -3.69 2.15 -7.15
N MET A 282 -4.73 2.32 -7.97
CA MET A 282 -6.13 2.28 -7.54
C MET A 282 -6.66 0.87 -7.76
N GLY A 283 -6.95 0.18 -6.66
CA GLY A 283 -7.54 -1.17 -6.69
C GLY A 283 -6.52 -2.33 -6.65
N SER A 284 -6.98 -3.53 -6.98
CA SER A 284 -8.28 -3.85 -7.60
C SER A 284 -9.50 -3.63 -6.66
N GLU A 285 -9.33 -3.77 -5.37
CA GLU A 285 -10.40 -3.67 -4.36
C GLU A 285 -10.58 -2.20 -3.90
N CYS A 286 -10.99 -1.31 -4.80
CA CYS A 286 -11.19 0.11 -4.50
C CYS A 286 -12.51 0.58 -5.09
N ILE A 287 -13.44 1.00 -4.23
CA ILE A 287 -14.72 1.58 -4.65
C ILE A 287 -14.63 3.08 -4.85
N HIS A 288 -13.85 3.80 -4.03
CA HIS A 288 -13.75 5.26 -4.15
C HIS A 288 -12.37 5.77 -3.72
N ALA A 289 -11.67 6.44 -4.63
CA ALA A 289 -10.40 7.12 -4.40
C ALA A 289 -10.55 8.62 -4.75
N LYS A 290 -10.18 9.51 -3.82
CA LYS A 290 -10.40 10.96 -3.99
C LYS A 290 -9.27 11.80 -3.39
N ASN A 291 -8.94 12.92 -4.06
CA ASN A 291 -7.93 13.88 -3.57
C ASN A 291 -6.59 13.19 -3.25
N ILE A 292 -6.00 12.53 -4.24
CA ILE A 292 -4.73 11.81 -4.07
C ILE A 292 -3.65 12.51 -4.88
N MET A 293 -2.52 12.76 -4.24
CA MET A 293 -1.37 13.42 -4.86
C MET A 293 -0.10 12.61 -4.66
N LEU A 294 0.60 12.33 -5.75
CA LEU A 294 1.99 11.86 -5.74
C LEU A 294 2.87 12.94 -6.35
N ARG A 295 3.90 13.40 -5.63
CA ARG A 295 4.76 14.46 -6.11
C ARG A 295 6.22 14.33 -5.70
N ASN A 296 7.11 14.93 -6.49
CA ASN A 296 8.55 15.01 -6.20
C ASN A 296 9.19 13.64 -5.98
N CYS A 297 8.75 12.64 -6.72
CA CYS A 297 9.18 11.25 -6.53
C CYS A 297 10.18 10.80 -7.59
N LYS A 298 10.98 9.80 -7.23
CA LYS A 298 11.86 9.09 -8.16
C LYS A 298 11.35 7.68 -8.39
N VAL A 299 11.30 7.25 -9.66
CA VAL A 299 10.96 5.89 -10.03
C VAL A 299 12.17 5.18 -10.65
N ASN A 300 12.43 3.95 -10.22
CA ASN A 300 13.56 3.18 -10.67
C ASN A 300 13.10 1.87 -11.30
N ASN A 301 12.62 1.95 -12.55
CA ASN A 301 12.17 0.83 -13.35
C ASN A 301 10.91 0.09 -12.80
N THR A 302 10.03 0.80 -12.10
CA THR A 302 8.70 0.29 -11.72
C THR A 302 7.87 -0.11 -12.95
N CYS A 303 6.81 -0.91 -12.80
CA CYS A 303 5.97 -1.26 -13.96
C CYS A 303 5.13 -0.07 -14.44
N ALA A 304 4.24 0.47 -13.61
CA ALA A 304 3.41 1.62 -13.97
C ALA A 304 3.59 2.77 -12.98
N LEU A 305 3.62 4.02 -13.49
CA LEU A 305 3.65 5.20 -12.61
C LEU A 305 2.28 5.41 -11.97
N LEU A 306 1.22 5.44 -12.76
CA LEU A 306 -0.16 5.51 -12.27
C LEU A 306 -0.95 4.33 -12.84
N ARG A 307 -1.63 3.58 -11.98
CA ARG A 307 -2.34 2.36 -12.38
C ARG A 307 -3.76 2.34 -11.86
N PHE A 308 -4.72 2.08 -12.74
CA PHE A 308 -6.13 1.92 -12.40
C PHE A 308 -6.61 0.52 -12.83
N LYS A 309 -7.01 -0.28 -11.85
CA LYS A 309 -7.57 -1.62 -12.07
C LYS A 309 -9.09 -1.52 -12.13
N MET A 310 -9.66 -1.37 -13.34
CA MET A 310 -11.09 -1.14 -13.54
C MET A 310 -11.88 -2.44 -13.48
N ARG A 311 -12.61 -2.67 -12.41
CA ARG A 311 -13.37 -3.91 -12.19
C ARG A 311 -14.74 -3.85 -12.85
N PRO A 312 -15.15 -4.88 -13.61
CA PRO A 312 -16.49 -4.94 -14.19
C PRO A 312 -17.58 -5.43 -13.22
N ASP A 313 -17.21 -5.83 -11.99
CA ASP A 313 -18.10 -6.30 -10.94
C ASP A 313 -18.20 -5.34 -9.73
N THR A 314 -17.66 -4.12 -9.85
CA THR A 314 -17.59 -3.17 -8.74
C THR A 314 -17.84 -1.76 -9.24
N TYR A 315 -18.75 -1.03 -8.61
CA TYR A 315 -18.87 0.41 -8.83
C TYR A 315 -17.65 1.13 -8.28
N GLN A 316 -16.96 1.90 -9.14
CA GLN A 316 -15.70 2.56 -8.79
C GLN A 316 -15.74 4.05 -9.13
N ILE A 317 -15.22 4.89 -8.23
CA ILE A 317 -15.06 6.33 -8.46
C ILE A 317 -13.62 6.72 -8.16
N TYR A 318 -12.89 7.21 -9.16
CA TYR A 318 -11.54 7.73 -9.02
C TYR A 318 -11.51 9.19 -9.44
N GLU A 319 -11.29 10.10 -8.48
CA GLU A 319 -11.42 11.53 -8.73
C GLU A 319 -10.36 12.40 -8.06
N ASN A 320 -9.97 13.48 -8.75
CA ASN A 320 -9.02 14.47 -8.25
C ASN A 320 -7.66 13.82 -7.89
N ILE A 321 -7.06 13.10 -8.85
CA ILE A 321 -5.79 12.42 -8.67
C ILE A 321 -4.71 13.15 -9.47
N THR A 322 -3.62 13.52 -8.79
CA THR A 322 -2.51 14.24 -9.42
C THR A 322 -1.20 13.50 -9.23
N VAL A 323 -0.45 13.35 -10.31
CA VAL A 323 0.94 12.88 -10.28
C VAL A 323 1.81 14.00 -10.85
N SER A 324 2.79 14.50 -10.09
CA SER A 324 3.60 15.64 -10.53
C SER A 324 5.07 15.52 -10.12
N ASN A 325 5.94 16.14 -10.95
CA ASN A 325 7.37 16.24 -10.67
C ASN A 325 8.02 14.86 -10.43
N VAL A 326 7.87 13.94 -11.39
CA VAL A 326 8.44 12.58 -11.30
C VAL A 326 9.54 12.40 -12.32
N THR A 327 10.64 11.77 -11.88
CA THR A 327 11.80 11.48 -12.74
C THR A 327 12.25 10.01 -12.60
N GLY A 328 12.94 9.48 -13.62
CA GLY A 328 13.58 8.17 -13.55
C GLY A 328 13.14 7.21 -14.65
N LYS A 329 12.80 5.95 -14.27
CA LYS A 329 12.40 4.90 -15.22
C LYS A 329 11.14 4.18 -14.76
N CYS A 330 10.22 3.88 -15.69
CA CYS A 330 9.04 3.08 -15.42
C CYS A 330 8.63 2.22 -16.62
N GLY A 331 7.69 1.30 -16.45
CA GLY A 331 7.14 0.53 -17.56
C GLY A 331 6.19 1.36 -18.40
N SER A 332 5.33 2.14 -17.74
CA SER A 332 4.40 3.05 -18.40
C SER A 332 4.02 4.24 -17.51
N ILE A 333 3.58 5.32 -18.13
CA ILE A 333 3.10 6.51 -17.41
C ILE A 333 1.72 6.27 -16.81
N PHE A 334 0.81 5.71 -17.60
CA PHE A 334 -0.56 5.45 -17.17
C PHE A 334 -0.99 4.06 -17.65
N ASP A 335 -1.49 3.24 -16.74
CA ASP A 335 -2.01 1.91 -17.03
C ASP A 335 -3.42 1.77 -16.45
N MET A 336 -4.42 2.11 -17.23
CA MET A 336 -5.83 1.90 -16.92
C MET A 336 -6.40 0.82 -17.81
N LYS A 337 -6.89 -0.27 -17.21
CA LYS A 337 -7.38 -1.45 -17.93
C LYS A 337 -8.50 -2.17 -17.19
N PRO A 338 -9.39 -2.86 -17.91
CA PRO A 338 -10.30 -3.82 -17.31
C PRO A 338 -9.56 -4.85 -16.46
N TRP A 339 -10.07 -5.11 -15.25
CA TRP A 339 -9.48 -6.03 -14.29
C TRP A 339 -10.46 -7.12 -13.89
N LYS A 340 -10.29 -8.31 -14.44
CA LYS A 340 -11.24 -9.44 -14.29
C LYS A 340 -10.78 -10.50 -13.28
N GLN A 341 -9.66 -10.28 -12.60
CA GLN A 341 -9.19 -11.23 -11.59
C GLN A 341 -10.24 -11.35 -10.47
N PHE A 342 -10.66 -12.58 -10.19
CA PHE A 342 -11.70 -12.87 -9.20
C PHE A 342 -13.04 -12.14 -9.45
N PHE A 343 -13.41 -12.03 -10.72
CA PHE A 343 -14.69 -11.47 -11.14
C PHE A 343 -15.84 -12.28 -10.54
N ASP A 344 -16.77 -11.59 -9.88
CA ASP A 344 -17.95 -12.23 -9.29
C ASP A 344 -19.07 -11.17 -9.14
N LEU A 345 -20.19 -11.38 -9.79
CA LEU A 345 -21.39 -10.55 -9.63
C LEU A 345 -22.30 -11.01 -8.48
N GLU A 346 -21.87 -12.03 -7.72
CA GLU A 346 -22.64 -12.51 -6.55
C GLU A 346 -24.10 -12.86 -6.89
N GLY A 347 -24.32 -13.37 -8.11
CA GLY A 347 -25.64 -13.70 -8.63
C GLY A 347 -26.49 -12.49 -9.08
N SER A 348 -25.95 -11.29 -9.07
CA SER A 348 -26.65 -10.06 -9.49
C SER A 348 -26.66 -9.94 -11.02
N ASN A 349 -27.72 -9.29 -11.56
CA ASN A 349 -27.82 -8.86 -12.95
C ASN A 349 -27.34 -7.41 -13.18
N GLU A 350 -26.78 -6.77 -12.15
CA GLU A 350 -26.28 -5.41 -12.25
C GLU A 350 -25.07 -5.33 -13.19
N LYS A 351 -24.84 -4.13 -13.69
CA LYS A 351 -23.71 -3.81 -14.58
C LYS A 351 -22.89 -2.69 -13.97
N PRO A 352 -22.08 -2.98 -12.95
CA PRO A 352 -21.21 -1.98 -12.35
C PRO A 352 -20.32 -1.31 -13.39
N PHE A 353 -19.96 -0.06 -13.13
CA PHE A 353 -19.08 0.71 -13.98
C PHE A 353 -18.17 1.62 -13.13
N GLY A 354 -17.07 2.03 -13.74
CA GLY A 354 -16.13 2.96 -13.15
C GLY A 354 -16.34 4.39 -13.65
N THR A 355 -16.17 5.36 -12.76
CA THR A 355 -16.06 6.79 -13.10
C THR A 355 -14.68 7.30 -12.76
N VAL A 356 -13.97 7.81 -13.77
CA VAL A 356 -12.63 8.40 -13.62
C VAL A 356 -12.71 9.86 -14.05
N LYS A 357 -12.40 10.80 -13.16
CA LYS A 357 -12.49 12.22 -13.46
C LYS A 357 -11.43 13.06 -12.77
N ASN A 358 -11.03 14.16 -13.43
CA ASN A 358 -10.04 15.12 -12.91
C ASN A 358 -8.70 14.46 -12.59
N ILE A 359 -8.10 13.78 -13.56
CA ILE A 359 -6.79 13.16 -13.42
C ILE A 359 -5.75 14.06 -14.08
N THR A 360 -4.70 14.42 -13.36
CA THR A 360 -3.60 15.22 -13.88
C THR A 360 -2.28 14.48 -13.71
N ILE A 361 -1.52 14.36 -14.79
CA ILE A 361 -0.12 13.93 -14.76
C ILE A 361 0.70 15.05 -15.35
N GLU A 362 1.60 15.62 -14.56
CA GLU A 362 2.35 16.81 -15.01
C GLU A 362 3.81 16.80 -14.57
N ASN A 363 4.65 17.46 -15.39
CA ASN A 363 6.08 17.64 -15.12
C ASN A 363 6.79 16.29 -14.88
N VAL A 364 6.64 15.35 -15.82
CA VAL A 364 7.23 14.01 -15.74
C VAL A 364 8.33 13.89 -16.81
N ASP A 365 9.53 13.49 -16.38
CA ASP A 365 10.70 13.22 -17.26
C ASP A 365 11.22 11.82 -16.95
N VAL A 366 10.85 10.84 -17.77
CA VAL A 366 11.16 9.41 -17.51
C VAL A 366 11.53 8.66 -18.79
N ASP A 367 12.36 7.64 -18.62
CA ASP A 367 12.50 6.57 -19.61
C ASP A 367 11.41 5.50 -19.33
N CYS A 368 10.72 5.01 -20.35
CA CYS A 368 9.70 3.98 -20.16
C CYS A 368 9.66 2.96 -21.31
N ARG A 369 9.08 1.77 -21.05
CA ARG A 369 8.86 0.77 -22.10
C ARG A 369 7.76 1.21 -23.05
N SER A 370 6.67 1.75 -22.52
CA SER A 370 5.56 2.26 -23.32
C SER A 370 5.00 3.55 -22.73
N PHE A 371 4.31 4.35 -23.54
CA PHE A 371 3.64 5.53 -23.03
C PHE A 371 2.50 5.13 -22.08
N GLY A 372 1.63 4.20 -22.49
CA GLY A 372 0.59 3.68 -21.62
C GLY A 372 -0.69 3.32 -22.32
N THR A 373 -1.68 3.00 -21.49
CA THR A 373 -3.02 2.59 -21.91
C THR A 373 -4.05 3.28 -21.03
N ILE A 374 -5.10 3.85 -21.63
CA ILE A 374 -6.31 4.30 -20.97
C ILE A 374 -7.48 3.59 -21.65
N ALA A 375 -7.84 2.43 -21.13
CA ALA A 375 -8.95 1.62 -21.57
C ALA A 375 -9.80 1.19 -20.38
N GLY A 376 -11.08 0.95 -20.56
CA GLY A 376 -12.00 0.59 -19.50
C GLY A 376 -12.96 -0.52 -19.88
N ASN A 377 -13.91 -0.80 -19.00
CA ASN A 377 -15.06 -1.63 -19.32
C ASN A 377 -16.05 -0.83 -20.18
N PRO A 378 -16.97 -1.48 -20.90
CA PRO A 378 -17.84 -0.79 -21.86
C PRO A 378 -18.67 0.39 -21.32
N ASN A 379 -18.98 0.38 -20.01
CA ASN A 379 -19.80 1.42 -19.38
C ASN A 379 -18.97 2.41 -18.54
N ASP A 380 -17.65 2.24 -18.48
CA ASP A 380 -16.80 3.15 -17.70
C ASP A 380 -16.80 4.56 -18.31
N VAL A 381 -16.84 5.57 -17.47
CA VAL A 381 -16.85 6.98 -17.82
C VAL A 381 -15.53 7.63 -17.44
N VAL A 382 -14.83 8.20 -18.43
CA VAL A 382 -13.59 8.95 -18.20
C VAL A 382 -13.77 10.40 -18.65
N SER A 383 -13.42 11.35 -17.78
CA SER A 383 -13.53 12.77 -18.09
C SER A 383 -12.41 13.59 -17.46
N ASN A 384 -12.05 14.70 -18.12
CA ASN A 384 -11.07 15.65 -17.63
C ASN A 384 -9.75 15.00 -17.20
N VAL A 385 -9.10 14.30 -18.13
CA VAL A 385 -7.76 13.73 -17.96
C VAL A 385 -6.75 14.61 -18.69
N LEU A 386 -5.75 15.11 -17.99
CA LEU A 386 -4.72 16.01 -18.51
C LEU A 386 -3.33 15.42 -18.29
N LEU A 387 -2.56 15.31 -19.40
CA LEU A 387 -1.12 15.04 -19.37
C LEU A 387 -0.40 16.30 -19.83
N LYS A 388 0.42 16.91 -18.94
CA LYS A 388 1.02 18.20 -19.18
C LYS A 388 2.52 18.20 -18.88
N ASN A 389 3.30 18.82 -19.77
CA ASN A 389 4.76 18.89 -19.63
C ASN A 389 5.38 17.50 -19.41
N ILE A 390 5.07 16.58 -20.29
CA ILE A 390 5.57 15.19 -20.21
C ILE A 390 6.70 15.01 -21.22
N LYS A 391 7.84 14.52 -20.73
CA LYS A 391 8.98 14.16 -21.57
C LYS A 391 9.34 12.72 -21.34
N ILE A 392 9.30 11.93 -22.41
CA ILE A 392 9.47 10.48 -22.36
C ILE A 392 10.47 10.03 -23.42
N LYS A 393 11.37 9.12 -23.00
CA LYS A 393 12.02 8.20 -23.92
C LYS A 393 11.32 6.85 -23.82
N ALA A 394 10.58 6.43 -24.83
CA ALA A 394 9.84 5.19 -24.86
C ALA A 394 10.43 4.20 -25.87
N GLU A 395 10.53 2.93 -25.48
CA GLU A 395 10.84 1.82 -26.41
C GLU A 395 9.68 1.65 -27.41
N ASP A 396 8.45 1.64 -26.91
CA ASP A 396 7.22 1.68 -27.70
C ASP A 396 6.49 3.01 -27.44
N ALA A 397 6.46 3.88 -28.43
CA ALA A 397 5.79 5.18 -28.36
C ALA A 397 4.26 5.07 -28.47
N LYS A 398 3.70 3.87 -28.65
CA LYS A 398 2.27 3.66 -28.80
C LYS A 398 1.53 4.05 -27.53
N PHE A 399 0.50 4.84 -27.69
CA PHE A 399 -0.48 5.15 -26.65
C PHE A 399 -1.85 4.62 -27.08
N VAL A 400 -2.42 3.76 -26.24
CA VAL A 400 -3.77 3.25 -26.44
C VAL A 400 -4.72 4.08 -25.59
N CYS A 401 -5.64 4.80 -26.22
CA CYS A 401 -6.61 5.63 -25.52
C CYS A 401 -7.99 5.47 -26.15
N GLU A 402 -8.94 4.97 -25.39
CA GLU A 402 -10.33 4.76 -25.84
C GLU A 402 -11.22 5.97 -25.55
N TYR A 403 -10.69 7.00 -24.89
CA TYR A 403 -11.47 8.14 -24.39
C TYR A 403 -11.03 9.47 -25.02
N PRO A 404 -11.88 10.13 -25.80
CA PRO A 404 -11.54 11.39 -26.48
C PRO A 404 -11.36 12.60 -25.54
N GLN A 405 -11.69 12.46 -24.26
CA GLN A 405 -11.58 13.50 -23.26
C GLN A 405 -10.18 13.63 -22.63
N VAL A 406 -9.24 12.78 -23.05
CA VAL A 406 -7.84 12.85 -22.64
C VAL A 406 -7.14 13.97 -23.42
N LYS A 407 -6.52 14.90 -22.70
CA LYS A 407 -5.84 16.08 -23.28
C LYS A 407 -4.34 16.03 -23.02
N PHE A 408 -3.57 16.44 -24.04
CA PHE A 408 -2.13 16.60 -23.96
C PHE A 408 -1.75 18.08 -24.10
N GLU A 409 -0.97 18.56 -23.15
CA GLU A 409 -0.35 19.88 -23.18
C GLU A 409 1.17 19.72 -23.08
N ASN A 410 1.90 20.04 -24.14
CA ASN A 410 3.36 19.93 -24.16
C ASN A 410 3.87 18.52 -23.82
N VAL A 411 3.39 17.50 -24.55
CA VAL A 411 3.85 16.10 -24.44
C VAL A 411 4.86 15.81 -25.54
N VAL A 412 6.04 15.32 -25.13
CA VAL A 412 7.16 14.99 -26.04
C VAL A 412 7.56 13.53 -25.81
N ILE A 413 7.53 12.75 -26.90
CA ILE A 413 7.95 11.34 -26.87
C ILE A 413 9.09 11.17 -27.89
N ASN A 414 10.23 10.66 -27.45
CA ASN A 414 11.40 10.44 -28.29
C ASN A 414 11.80 11.70 -29.08
N GLY A 415 11.72 12.88 -28.42
CA GLY A 415 12.05 14.17 -29.04
C GLY A 415 10.95 14.75 -29.97
N LYS A 416 9.85 14.06 -30.18
CA LYS A 416 8.75 14.54 -31.04
C LYS A 416 7.55 14.96 -30.19
N LYS A 417 7.00 16.15 -30.49
CA LYS A 417 5.76 16.61 -29.88
C LYS A 417 4.58 15.76 -30.34
N VAL A 418 3.75 15.34 -29.41
CA VAL A 418 2.59 14.47 -29.67
C VAL A 418 1.31 15.27 -29.53
N ALA A 419 0.40 15.09 -30.48
CA ALA A 419 -0.95 15.65 -30.45
C ALA A 419 -1.86 14.85 -29.49
N ASN A 420 -3.02 15.42 -29.16
CA ASN A 420 -4.06 14.68 -28.44
C ASN A 420 -4.38 13.35 -29.14
N PRO A 421 -4.76 12.32 -28.36
CA PRO A 421 -5.28 11.08 -28.98
C PRO A 421 -6.38 11.41 -29.99
N ALA A 422 -6.33 10.76 -31.14
CA ALA A 422 -7.38 10.93 -32.14
C ALA A 422 -8.73 10.44 -31.59
N LYS A 423 -9.80 11.13 -32.01
CA LYS A 423 -11.18 10.71 -31.72
C LYS A 423 -11.50 9.38 -32.38
#